data_d1b980c46ca32ab540dd20e7c1087087
#
_entry.id   d1b980c46ca32ab540dd20e7c1087087
#
_cell.length_a   1.000
_cell.length_b   1.000
_cell.length_c   1.000
_cell.angle_alpha   90.00
_cell.angle_beta   90.00
_cell.angle_gamma   90.00
#
_symmetry.space_group_name_H-M   'P 1'
#
loop_
_entity.id
_entity.type
_entity.pdbx_description
1 polymer ?
#
loop_
_entity_poly.entity_id
_entity_poly.type
_entity_poly.pdbx_seq_one_letter_code
_entity_poly.pdbx_strand_id
1 'polypeptide(L)'
;MKVAIIMGSTSDYEIMSQAVTVLEDLGVEIVKKVISAHRTPDLMCEFAKSAKQNGIGVIIAGAGGAAHVAGVVAGMTTVPVIGVPIQTKALGGMDSLLSIV
;
A
#
# COMPACT_ATOMS: atom_id res chain seq x y z
N MET A 1 -17.63 4.26 -1.47
CA MET A 1 -16.17 4.48 -1.22
C MET A 1 -15.44 3.16 -1.39
N LYS A 2 -14.31 3.20 -2.05
CA LYS A 2 -13.44 2.03 -2.20
C LYS A 2 -12.22 2.15 -1.30
N VAL A 3 -11.67 1.02 -0.88
CA VAL A 3 -10.38 0.96 -0.20
C VAL A 3 -9.39 0.30 -1.15
N ALA A 4 -8.27 0.95 -1.40
CA ALA A 4 -7.20 0.37 -2.20
C ALA A 4 -6.19 -0.32 -1.29
N ILE A 5 -5.80 -1.53 -1.66
CA ILE A 5 -4.73 -2.27 -0.99
C ILE A 5 -3.61 -2.41 -2.00
N ILE A 6 -2.50 -1.75 -1.74
CA ILE A 6 -1.33 -1.77 -2.62
C ILE A 6 -0.14 -2.37 -1.88
N MET A 7 0.74 -2.99 -2.64
CA MET A 7 1.93 -3.65 -2.09
C MET A 7 3.06 -3.57 -3.09
N GLY A 8 4.28 -3.53 -2.58
CA GLY A 8 5.47 -3.38 -3.42
C GLY A 8 5.87 -4.63 -4.17
N SER A 9 5.39 -5.80 -3.74
CA SER A 9 5.72 -7.10 -4.35
C SER A 9 4.57 -8.07 -4.14
N THR A 10 4.43 -9.04 -5.05
CA THR A 10 3.45 -10.12 -4.89
C THR A 10 3.71 -10.96 -3.64
N SER A 11 4.96 -11.03 -3.18
CA SER A 11 5.31 -11.75 -1.95
C SER A 11 4.68 -11.13 -0.69
N ASP A 12 4.30 -9.85 -0.75
CA ASP A 12 3.65 -9.18 0.38
C ASP A 12 2.17 -9.54 0.50
N TYR A 13 1.60 -10.18 -0.52
CA TYR A 13 0.17 -10.48 -0.54
C TYR A 13 -0.26 -11.42 0.58
N GLU A 14 0.61 -12.32 1.01
CA GLU A 14 0.30 -13.22 2.13
C GLU A 14 -0.12 -12.42 3.37
N ILE A 15 0.59 -11.35 3.68
CA ILE A 15 0.25 -10.48 4.81
C ILE A 15 -0.92 -9.56 4.45
N MET A 16 -0.85 -8.91 3.29
CA MET A 16 -1.87 -7.92 2.90
C MET A 16 -3.24 -8.55 2.65
N SER A 17 -3.29 -9.85 2.32
CA SER A 17 -4.55 -10.57 2.15
C SER A 17 -5.41 -10.60 3.41
N GLN A 18 -4.82 -10.45 4.58
CA GLN A 18 -5.57 -10.38 5.84
C GLN A 18 -6.45 -9.13 5.87
N ALA A 19 -5.93 -8.00 5.39
CA ALA A 19 -6.73 -6.78 5.26
C ALA A 19 -7.85 -6.96 4.23
N VAL A 20 -7.56 -7.63 3.11
CA VAL A 20 -8.56 -7.94 2.08
C VAL A 20 -9.73 -8.72 2.69
N THR A 21 -9.44 -9.78 3.44
CA THR A 21 -10.46 -10.62 4.06
C THR A 21 -11.35 -9.82 5.01
N VAL A 22 -10.75 -9.02 5.89
CA VAL A 22 -11.50 -8.22 6.85
C VAL A 22 -12.41 -7.22 6.13
N LEU A 23 -11.89 -6.52 5.13
CA LEU A 23 -12.67 -5.52 4.41
C LEU A 23 -13.81 -6.14 3.59
N GLU A 24 -13.56 -7.30 2.98
CA GLU A 24 -14.61 -8.02 2.26
C GLU A 24 -15.72 -8.48 3.20
N ASP A 25 -15.37 -8.97 4.39
CA ASP A 25 -16.36 -9.36 5.41
C ASP A 25 -17.19 -8.17 5.87
N LEU A 26 -16.62 -6.96 5.84
CA LEU A 26 -17.33 -5.73 6.18
C LEU A 26 -18.13 -5.15 5.01
N GLY A 27 -18.11 -5.80 3.86
CA GLY A 27 -18.85 -5.34 2.67
C GLY A 27 -18.21 -4.15 1.96
N VAL A 28 -16.92 -3.92 2.15
CA VAL A 28 -16.20 -2.81 1.53
C VAL A 28 -15.67 -3.22 0.17
N GLU A 29 -15.89 -2.38 -0.84
CA GLU A 29 -15.34 -2.59 -2.17
C GLU A 29 -13.82 -2.34 -2.15
N ILE A 30 -13.05 -3.25 -2.75
CA ILE A 30 -11.58 -3.25 -2.68
C ILE A 30 -10.98 -3.18 -4.08
N VAL A 31 -9.90 -2.41 -4.19
CA VAL A 31 -9.01 -2.39 -5.36
C VAL A 31 -7.65 -2.91 -4.88
N LYS A 32 -7.14 -3.97 -5.52
CA LYS A 32 -5.84 -4.57 -5.17
C LYS A 32 -4.86 -4.32 -6.29
N LYS A 33 -3.65 -3.82 -5.96
CA LYS A 33 -2.60 -3.61 -6.95
C LYS A 33 -1.22 -3.87 -6.38
N VAL A 34 -0.34 -4.41 -7.22
CA VAL A 34 1.09 -4.49 -6.92
C VAL A 34 1.74 -3.30 -7.61
N ILE A 35 2.27 -2.38 -6.81
CA ILE A 35 2.88 -1.13 -7.28
C ILE A 35 4.17 -0.94 -6.50
N SER A 36 5.29 -0.84 -7.23
CA SER A 36 6.60 -0.65 -6.61
C SER A 36 7.11 0.76 -6.85
N ALA A 37 7.51 1.43 -5.76
CA ALA A 37 8.14 2.75 -5.86
C ALA A 37 9.45 2.69 -6.64
N HIS A 38 10.15 1.56 -6.60
CA HIS A 38 11.46 1.39 -7.23
C HIS A 38 11.37 0.85 -8.65
N ARG A 39 10.40 -0.05 -8.92
CA ARG A 39 10.29 -0.74 -10.21
C ARG A 39 9.24 -0.17 -11.15
N THR A 40 8.17 0.39 -10.60
CA THR A 40 7.06 0.95 -11.39
C THR A 40 6.67 2.34 -10.88
N PRO A 41 7.61 3.31 -10.84
CA PRO A 41 7.33 4.63 -10.27
C PRO A 41 6.26 5.41 -11.04
N ASP A 42 6.21 5.28 -12.37
CA ASP A 42 5.22 5.99 -13.18
C ASP A 42 3.80 5.47 -12.90
N LEU A 43 3.65 4.15 -12.78
CA LEU A 43 2.37 3.54 -12.42
C LEU A 43 1.93 3.99 -11.03
N MET A 44 2.86 4.09 -10.11
CA MET A 44 2.60 4.55 -8.74
C MET A 44 2.13 6.01 -8.74
N CYS A 45 2.79 6.89 -9.48
CA CYS A 45 2.39 8.29 -9.59
C CYS A 45 0.99 8.43 -10.18
N GLU A 46 0.70 7.70 -11.25
CA GLU A 46 -0.59 7.70 -11.90
C GLU A 46 -1.69 7.22 -10.95
N PHE A 47 -1.43 6.12 -10.23
CA PHE A 47 -2.35 5.59 -9.25
C PHE A 47 -2.64 6.61 -8.15
N ALA A 48 -1.61 7.19 -7.55
CA ALA A 48 -1.75 8.13 -6.45
C ALA A 48 -2.55 9.37 -6.86
N LYS A 49 -2.22 9.93 -8.02
CA LYS A 49 -2.86 11.16 -8.50
C LYS A 49 -4.32 10.96 -8.89
N SER A 50 -4.69 9.77 -9.35
CA SER A 50 -6.07 9.48 -9.77
C SER A 50 -6.92 8.81 -8.69
N ALA A 51 -6.35 8.47 -7.54
CA ALA A 51 -7.03 7.68 -6.52
C ALA A 51 -8.35 8.29 -6.06
N LYS A 52 -8.35 9.57 -5.71
CA LYS A 52 -9.55 10.25 -5.25
C LYS A 52 -10.63 10.30 -6.34
N GLN A 53 -10.23 10.62 -7.56
CA GLN A 53 -11.12 10.69 -8.72
C GLN A 53 -11.77 9.33 -8.99
N ASN A 54 -11.04 8.23 -8.74
CA ASN A 54 -11.52 6.87 -8.94
C ASN A 54 -12.36 6.34 -7.77
N GLY A 55 -12.68 7.18 -6.81
CA GLY A 55 -13.57 6.82 -5.70
C GLY A 55 -12.85 6.10 -4.55
N ILE A 56 -11.53 6.13 -4.52
CA ILE A 56 -10.75 5.54 -3.43
C ILE A 56 -10.75 6.50 -2.24
N GLY A 57 -11.24 6.04 -1.10
CA GLY A 57 -11.31 6.84 0.11
C GLY A 57 -10.19 6.60 1.10
N VAL A 58 -9.54 5.44 1.04
CA VAL A 58 -8.39 5.08 1.89
C VAL A 58 -7.47 4.16 1.09
N ILE A 59 -6.17 4.33 1.28
CA ILE A 59 -5.15 3.46 0.69
C ILE A 59 -4.41 2.76 1.83
N ILE A 60 -4.34 1.43 1.77
CA ILE A 60 -3.53 0.62 2.68
C ILE A 60 -2.33 0.13 1.87
N ALA A 61 -1.13 0.57 2.26
CA ALA A 61 0.09 0.33 1.49
C ALA A 61 1.09 -0.49 2.31
N GLY A 62 1.44 -1.68 1.81
CA GLY A 62 2.39 -2.57 2.44
C GLY A 62 3.68 -2.69 1.64
N ALA A 63 4.80 -2.64 2.33
CA ALA A 63 6.12 -2.86 1.72
C ALA A 63 7.13 -3.27 2.78
N GLY A 64 8.17 -3.97 2.36
CA GLY A 64 9.25 -4.42 3.25
C GLY A 64 10.59 -3.81 2.88
N GLY A 65 11.51 -3.82 3.84
CA GLY A 65 12.85 -3.28 3.67
C GLY A 65 12.84 -1.77 3.51
N ALA A 66 13.34 -1.27 2.39
CA ALA A 66 13.22 0.14 1.99
C ALA A 66 11.77 0.40 1.54
N ALA A 67 10.87 0.48 2.50
CA ALA A 67 9.42 0.46 2.30
C ALA A 67 8.88 1.86 1.96
N HIS A 68 9.19 2.35 0.76
CA HIS A 68 8.91 3.73 0.35
C HIS A 68 7.51 3.95 -0.21
N VAL A 69 6.79 2.90 -0.60
CA VAL A 69 5.49 3.01 -1.29
C VAL A 69 4.51 3.90 -0.54
N ALA A 70 4.34 3.66 0.76
CA ALA A 70 3.34 4.39 1.54
C ALA A 70 3.62 5.89 1.57
N GLY A 71 4.86 6.28 1.87
CA GLY A 71 5.25 7.69 1.94
C GLY A 71 5.20 8.41 0.61
N VAL A 72 5.65 7.76 -0.45
CA VAL A 72 5.64 8.36 -1.79
C VAL A 72 4.19 8.55 -2.27
N VAL A 73 3.34 7.55 -2.10
CA VAL A 73 1.92 7.67 -2.47
C VAL A 73 1.24 8.76 -1.64
N ALA A 74 1.50 8.81 -0.34
CA ALA A 74 0.93 9.83 0.54
C ALA A 74 1.32 11.26 0.11
N GLY A 75 2.52 11.42 -0.43
CA GLY A 75 3.00 12.70 -0.93
C GLY A 75 2.33 13.17 -2.21
N MET A 76 1.58 12.30 -2.89
CA MET A 76 0.97 12.59 -4.20
C MET A 76 -0.56 12.57 -4.19
N THR A 77 -1.18 12.35 -3.04
CA THR A 77 -2.64 12.27 -2.94
C THR A 77 -3.13 12.90 -1.66
N THR A 78 -4.38 13.37 -1.66
CA THR A 78 -5.06 13.82 -0.46
C THR A 78 -5.82 12.69 0.24
N VAL A 79 -5.85 11.51 -0.36
CA VAL A 79 -6.48 10.33 0.23
C VAL A 79 -5.62 9.84 1.40
N PRO A 80 -6.21 9.52 2.57
CA PRO A 80 -5.44 8.96 3.69
C PRO A 80 -4.73 7.66 3.30
N VAL A 81 -3.48 7.53 3.73
CA VAL A 81 -2.65 6.35 3.46
C VAL A 81 -2.24 5.71 4.78
N ILE A 82 -2.51 4.43 4.91
CA ILE A 82 -2.09 3.61 6.06
C ILE A 82 -0.89 2.77 5.61
N GLY A 83 0.26 3.01 6.20
CA GLY A 83 1.47 2.24 5.91
C GLY A 83 1.52 0.97 6.75
N VAL A 84 1.82 -0.15 6.09
CA VAL A 84 2.00 -1.45 6.75
C VAL A 84 3.45 -1.89 6.59
N PRO A 85 4.23 -1.91 7.68
CA PRO A 85 5.63 -2.38 7.63
C PRO A 85 5.66 -3.90 7.57
N ILE A 86 6.04 -4.46 6.42
CA ILE A 86 6.12 -5.90 6.23
C ILE A 86 7.39 -6.44 6.89
N GLN A 87 7.26 -7.55 7.61
CA GLN A 87 8.37 -8.20 8.28
C GLN A 87 9.41 -8.67 7.25
N THR A 88 10.68 -8.46 7.56
CA THR A 88 11.80 -8.89 6.72
C THR A 88 12.71 -9.86 7.48
N LYS A 89 13.50 -10.65 6.73
CA LYS A 89 14.47 -11.55 7.32
C LYS A 89 15.67 -10.79 7.90
N ALA A 90 16.01 -9.64 7.32
CA ALA A 90 17.21 -8.89 7.70
C ALA A 90 17.06 -8.25 9.10
N LEU A 91 16.01 -7.44 9.30
CA LEU A 91 15.83 -6.69 10.53
C LEU A 91 14.46 -6.91 11.17
N GLY A 92 13.76 -7.99 10.79
CA GLY A 92 12.50 -8.39 11.41
C GLY A 92 11.34 -7.40 11.22
N GLY A 93 11.46 -6.49 10.27
CA GLY A 93 10.46 -5.46 10.00
C GLY A 93 10.82 -4.08 10.55
N MET A 94 11.89 -3.97 11.34
CA MET A 94 12.35 -2.68 11.85
C MET A 94 12.79 -1.76 10.70
N ASP A 95 13.47 -2.32 9.70
CA ASP A 95 13.87 -1.61 8.48
C ASP A 95 12.64 -1.08 7.73
N SER A 96 11.59 -1.89 7.63
CA SER A 96 10.33 -1.47 7.00
C SER A 96 9.67 -0.33 7.78
N LEU A 97 9.57 -0.46 9.09
CA LEU A 97 8.97 0.55 9.96
C LEU A 97 9.72 1.88 9.87
N LEU A 98 11.03 1.86 9.99
CA LEU A 98 11.84 3.08 9.96
C LEU A 98 11.83 3.75 8.58
N SER A 99 11.57 3.00 7.51
CA SER A 99 11.42 3.57 6.17
C SER A 99 10.06 4.28 5.99
N ILE A 100 9.05 3.86 6.74
CA ILE A 100 7.70 4.43 6.65
C ILE A 100 7.57 5.67 7.54
N VAL A 101 8.11 5.62 8.73
CA VAL A 101 8.02 6.72 9.69
C VAL A 101 9.24 7.63 9.59
#